data_11b8d223bf852a72efeef6db69c9b56e
#
_entry.id   11b8d223bf852a72efeef6db69c9b56e
#
_cell.length_a   1.000
_cell.length_b   1.000
_cell.length_c   1.000
_cell.angle_alpha   90.00
_cell.angle_beta   90.00
_cell.angle_gamma   90.00
#
_symmetry.space_group_name_H-M   'P 1'
#
loop_
_entity.id
_entity.type
_entity.pdbx_description
1 polymer ?
#
loop_
_entity_poly.entity_id
_entity_poly.type
_entity_poly.pdbx_seq_one_letter_code
_entity_poly.pdbx_strand_id
1 'polypeptide(L)'
;MKIFLFVIFLLTSFWKPAFADEQQIIAMGDIEFGEYLGAECAACHHQAGISKGIPAINGMDAEVFVALLLAYRAKEMENPVMQMIAGRLDDEQIGSLAIYYSKLDPPQ
;
A
#
# COMPACT_ATOMS: atom_id res chain seq x y z
N MET A 1 -57.87 -14.85 -11.54
CA MET A 1 -56.93 -14.99 -10.47
C MET A 1 -55.56 -14.59 -11.01
N LYS A 2 -55.10 -13.38 -10.66
CA LYS A 2 -53.82 -12.87 -11.13
C LYS A 2 -52.75 -13.23 -10.10
N ILE A 3 -51.81 -14.11 -10.46
CA ILE A 3 -50.67 -14.46 -9.62
C ILE A 3 -49.63 -13.36 -9.82
N PHE A 4 -49.42 -12.53 -8.80
CA PHE A 4 -48.32 -11.57 -8.74
C PHE A 4 -47.05 -12.32 -8.32
N LEU A 5 -46.19 -12.60 -9.29
CA LEU A 5 -44.82 -13.08 -9.03
C LEU A 5 -44.00 -11.89 -8.54
N PHE A 6 -43.81 -11.83 -7.22
CA PHE A 6 -42.83 -10.94 -6.59
C PHE A 6 -41.42 -11.50 -6.90
N VAL A 7 -40.76 -10.91 -7.90
CA VAL A 7 -39.34 -11.14 -8.10
C VAL A 7 -38.59 -10.35 -7.04
N ILE A 8 -38.18 -11.04 -5.99
CA ILE A 8 -37.28 -10.48 -4.98
C ILE A 8 -35.88 -10.42 -5.63
N PHE A 9 -35.51 -9.23 -6.11
CA PHE A 9 -34.16 -8.95 -6.53
C PHE A 9 -33.27 -8.85 -5.29
N LEU A 10 -32.65 -9.97 -4.92
CA LEU A 10 -31.62 -10.01 -3.88
C LEU A 10 -30.41 -9.20 -4.39
N LEU A 11 -30.36 -7.94 -3.98
CA LEU A 11 -29.16 -7.12 -4.07
C LEU A 11 -28.10 -7.72 -3.15
N THR A 12 -27.34 -8.69 -3.66
CA THR A 12 -26.12 -9.14 -3.00
C THR A 12 -25.10 -8.02 -3.10
N SER A 13 -25.07 -7.17 -2.08
CA SER A 13 -23.99 -6.21 -1.90
C SER A 13 -22.69 -7.00 -1.74
N PHE A 14 -21.88 -7.07 -2.80
CA PHE A 14 -20.53 -7.61 -2.73
C PHE A 14 -19.70 -6.67 -1.85
N TRP A 15 -19.62 -7.00 -0.58
CA TRP A 15 -18.73 -6.32 0.36
C TRP A 15 -17.30 -6.75 0.02
N LYS A 16 -16.56 -5.91 -0.69
CA LYS A 16 -15.13 -6.13 -0.87
C LYS A 16 -14.45 -6.01 0.50
N PRO A 17 -13.64 -6.98 0.91
CA PRO A 17 -12.84 -6.83 2.12
C PRO A 17 -11.88 -5.65 1.97
N ALA A 18 -11.62 -4.93 3.08
CA ALA A 18 -10.82 -3.69 3.09
C ALA A 18 -9.40 -3.86 2.51
N PHE A 19 -8.83 -5.08 2.55
CA PHE A 19 -7.47 -5.38 2.06
C PHE A 19 -7.42 -5.94 0.63
N ALA A 20 -8.55 -5.99 -0.09
CA ALA A 20 -8.55 -6.51 -1.47
C ALA A 20 -7.77 -5.61 -2.42
N ASP A 21 -7.77 -4.29 -2.18
CA ASP A 21 -7.07 -3.32 -3.03
C ASP A 21 -5.56 -3.38 -2.80
N GLU A 22 -5.11 -3.56 -1.57
CA GLU A 22 -3.69 -3.72 -1.22
C GLU A 22 -3.11 -4.98 -1.86
N GLN A 23 -3.81 -6.11 -1.81
CA GLN A 23 -3.37 -7.36 -2.44
C GLN A 23 -3.28 -7.25 -3.96
N GLN A 24 -4.21 -6.53 -4.60
CA GLN A 24 -4.16 -6.29 -6.04
C GLN A 24 -2.95 -5.44 -6.42
N ILE A 25 -2.64 -4.43 -5.63
CA ILE A 25 -1.47 -3.57 -5.84
C ILE A 25 -0.17 -4.36 -5.65
N ILE A 26 -0.08 -5.19 -4.61
CA ILE A 26 1.07 -6.09 -4.39
C ILE A 26 1.26 -7.02 -5.59
N ALA A 27 0.18 -7.58 -6.14
CA ALA A 27 0.23 -8.47 -7.29
C ALA A 27 0.76 -7.81 -8.56
N MET A 28 0.69 -6.48 -8.67
CA MET A 28 1.25 -5.70 -9.78
C MET A 28 2.75 -5.45 -9.62
N GLY A 29 3.31 -5.66 -8.42
CA GLY A 29 4.67 -5.28 -8.09
C GLY A 29 5.73 -6.22 -8.67
N ASP A 30 6.91 -5.65 -8.90
CA ASP A 30 8.14 -6.33 -9.29
C ASP A 30 9.25 -5.98 -8.29
N ILE A 31 9.96 -7.01 -7.78
CA ILE A 31 10.93 -6.82 -6.71
C ILE A 31 12.17 -6.02 -7.16
N GLU A 32 12.64 -6.25 -8.38
CA GLU A 32 13.81 -5.54 -8.92
C GLU A 32 13.48 -4.07 -9.17
N PHE A 33 12.28 -3.80 -9.65
CA PHE A 33 11.79 -2.42 -9.78
C PHE A 33 11.65 -1.75 -8.41
N GLY A 34 11.17 -2.49 -7.40
CA GLY A 34 11.12 -2.00 -6.02
C GLY A 34 12.48 -1.67 -5.44
N GLU A 35 13.50 -2.49 -5.73
CA GLU A 35 14.89 -2.22 -5.34
C GLU A 35 15.39 -0.91 -5.96
N TYR A 36 15.17 -0.74 -7.25
CA TYR A 36 15.54 0.48 -7.96
C TYR A 36 14.87 1.73 -7.37
N LEU A 37 13.55 1.67 -7.16
CA LEU A 37 12.79 2.79 -6.59
C LEU A 37 13.15 3.04 -5.13
N GLY A 38 13.48 2.00 -4.38
CA GLY A 38 13.76 2.05 -2.94
C GLY A 38 14.96 2.89 -2.55
N ALA A 39 15.88 3.14 -3.48
CA ALA A 39 17.03 4.01 -3.23
C ALA A 39 16.61 5.42 -2.81
N GLU A 40 15.53 5.96 -3.37
CA GLU A 40 14.98 7.25 -2.98
C GLU A 40 14.41 7.23 -1.54
N CYS A 41 13.72 6.16 -1.18
CA CYS A 41 13.18 5.98 0.16
C CYS A 41 14.30 5.87 1.22
N ALA A 42 15.35 5.13 0.91
CA ALA A 42 16.49 4.92 1.80
C ALA A 42 17.26 6.21 2.12
N ALA A 43 17.14 7.24 1.31
CA ALA A 43 17.76 8.54 1.57
C ALA A 43 17.25 9.19 2.87
N CYS A 44 16.01 8.91 3.26
CA CYS A 44 15.41 9.42 4.49
C CYS A 44 15.08 8.30 5.49
N HIS A 45 14.64 7.14 5.01
CA HIS A 45 14.33 5.97 5.83
C HIS A 45 15.55 5.06 5.97
N HIS A 46 16.41 5.35 6.94
CA HIS A 46 17.64 4.59 7.15
C HIS A 46 17.38 3.21 7.76
N GLN A 47 18.20 2.23 7.38
CA GLN A 47 18.08 0.84 7.87
C GLN A 47 18.42 0.69 9.36
N ALA A 48 19.20 1.60 9.91
CA ALA A 48 19.71 1.53 11.29
C ALA A 48 18.67 1.97 12.35
N GLY A 49 17.42 2.18 11.97
CA GLY A 49 16.37 2.58 12.90
C GLY A 49 15.91 4.01 12.70
N ILE A 50 15.31 4.62 13.74
CA ILE A 50 14.72 5.96 13.66
C ILE A 50 15.83 7.01 13.66
N SER A 51 15.82 7.86 12.63
CA SER A 51 16.67 9.04 12.53
C SER A 51 15.80 10.29 12.37
N LYS A 52 15.93 11.25 13.29
CA LYS A 52 15.15 12.51 13.26
C LYS A 52 13.63 12.30 13.17
N GLY A 53 13.11 11.27 13.82
CA GLY A 53 11.69 10.92 13.79
C GLY A 53 11.23 10.19 12.52
N ILE A 54 12.14 9.85 11.59
CA ILE A 54 11.84 9.10 10.38
C ILE A 54 12.08 7.61 10.65
N PRO A 55 11.05 6.75 10.60
CA PRO A 55 11.22 5.34 10.93
C PRO A 55 11.95 4.58 9.84
N ALA A 56 12.61 3.47 10.22
CA ALA A 56 13.03 2.46 9.27
C ALA A 56 11.80 1.70 8.74
N ILE A 57 11.83 1.36 7.46
CA ILE A 57 10.71 0.67 6.78
C ILE A 57 11.08 -0.73 6.31
N ASN A 58 12.31 -1.18 6.57
CA ASN A 58 12.77 -2.51 6.24
C ASN A 58 11.99 -3.57 7.01
N GLY A 59 11.56 -4.63 6.32
CA GLY A 59 10.82 -5.73 6.92
C GLY A 59 9.35 -5.40 7.23
N MET A 60 8.86 -4.24 6.78
CA MET A 60 7.46 -3.90 6.95
C MET A 60 6.57 -4.86 6.13
N ASP A 61 5.48 -5.30 6.73
CA ASP A 61 4.48 -6.09 6.03
C ASP A 61 4.00 -5.39 4.75
N ALA A 62 3.92 -6.13 3.64
CA ALA A 62 3.63 -5.54 2.33
C ALA A 62 2.23 -4.90 2.27
N GLU A 63 1.23 -5.50 2.88
CA GLU A 63 -0.13 -4.94 2.89
C GLU A 63 -0.18 -3.64 3.70
N VAL A 64 0.50 -3.61 4.84
CA VAL A 64 0.62 -2.40 5.68
C VAL A 64 1.35 -1.30 4.90
N PHE A 65 2.45 -1.64 4.22
CA PHE A 65 3.21 -0.70 3.40
C PHE A 65 2.33 -0.04 2.33
N VAL A 66 1.58 -0.85 1.59
CA VAL A 66 0.65 -0.35 0.56
C VAL A 66 -0.42 0.54 1.18
N ALA A 67 -1.05 0.09 2.27
CA ALA A 67 -2.11 0.84 2.94
C ALA A 67 -1.63 2.23 3.40
N LEU A 68 -0.43 2.32 3.97
CA LEU A 68 0.17 3.58 4.40
C LEU A 68 0.44 4.51 3.22
N LEU A 69 1.04 4.02 2.14
CA LEU A 69 1.31 4.85 0.96
C LEU A 69 0.03 5.31 0.27
N LEU A 70 -0.99 4.48 0.20
CA LEU A 70 -2.30 4.88 -0.33
C LEU A 70 -2.93 5.98 0.53
N ALA A 71 -2.85 5.87 1.86
CA ALA A 71 -3.36 6.87 2.79
C ALA A 71 -2.63 8.21 2.66
N TYR A 72 -1.30 8.20 2.50
CA TYR A 72 -0.54 9.42 2.23
C TYR A 72 -0.89 10.01 0.86
N ARG A 73 -1.00 9.18 -0.18
CA ARG A 73 -1.39 9.62 -1.53
C ARG A 73 -2.77 10.27 -1.54
N ALA A 74 -3.70 9.74 -0.78
CA ALA A 74 -5.06 10.28 -0.62
C ALA A 74 -5.13 11.47 0.36
N LYS A 75 -4.02 11.83 1.00
CA LYS A 75 -3.93 12.87 2.03
C LYS A 75 -4.79 12.59 3.27
N GLU A 76 -5.03 11.33 3.56
CA GLU A 76 -5.72 10.87 4.77
C GLU A 76 -4.81 10.78 5.99
N MET A 77 -3.49 10.68 5.76
CA MET A 77 -2.47 10.75 6.79
C MET A 77 -1.65 12.04 6.68
N GLU A 78 -1.43 12.69 7.81
CA GLU A 78 -0.71 13.96 7.90
C GLU A 78 0.80 13.75 7.88
N ASN A 79 1.42 14.12 6.80
CA ASN A 79 2.85 14.32 6.63
C ASN A 79 3.08 14.91 5.25
N PRO A 80 3.38 16.21 5.12
CA PRO A 80 3.51 16.86 3.82
C PRO A 80 4.56 16.22 2.91
N VAL A 81 5.68 15.76 3.46
CA VAL A 81 6.75 15.10 2.70
C VAL A 81 6.27 13.76 2.15
N MET A 82 5.68 12.92 2.99
CA MET A 82 5.19 11.61 2.55
C MET A 82 3.98 11.74 1.61
N GLN A 83 3.13 12.74 1.78
CA GLN A 83 2.05 13.03 0.83
C GLN A 83 2.60 13.39 -0.55
N MET A 84 3.67 14.18 -0.60
CA MET A 84 4.34 14.52 -1.86
C MET A 84 5.00 13.29 -2.50
N ILE A 85 5.70 12.49 -1.74
CA ILE A 85 6.38 11.28 -2.24
C ILE A 85 5.35 10.27 -2.76
N ALA A 86 4.36 9.91 -1.95
CA ALA A 86 3.32 8.95 -2.33
C ALA A 86 2.45 9.45 -3.49
N GLY A 87 2.21 10.75 -3.56
CA GLY A 87 1.44 11.37 -4.65
C GLY A 87 2.05 11.22 -6.04
N ARG A 88 3.35 10.94 -6.13
CA ARG A 88 4.07 10.70 -7.39
C ARG A 88 4.15 9.23 -7.79
N LEU A 89 3.71 8.32 -6.92
CA LEU A 89 3.79 6.89 -7.14
C LEU A 89 2.47 6.36 -7.69
N ASP A 90 2.56 5.52 -8.73
CA ASP A 90 1.42 4.74 -9.21
C ASP A 90 1.29 3.40 -8.45
N ASP A 91 0.25 2.64 -8.74
CA ASP A 91 -0.03 1.38 -8.04
C ASP A 91 1.07 0.33 -8.24
N GLU A 92 1.63 0.23 -9.45
CA GLU A 92 2.73 -0.69 -9.73
C GLU A 92 4.00 -0.33 -8.94
N GLN A 93 4.31 0.95 -8.86
CA GLN A 93 5.45 1.45 -8.09
C GLN A 93 5.27 1.18 -6.59
N ILE A 94 4.09 1.45 -6.06
CA ILE A 94 3.75 1.16 -4.66
C ILE A 94 3.85 -0.33 -4.37
N GLY A 95 3.29 -1.18 -5.24
CA GLY A 95 3.36 -2.64 -5.09
C GLY A 95 4.80 -3.15 -5.14
N SER A 96 5.61 -2.62 -6.04
CA SER A 96 7.02 -2.99 -6.20
C SER A 96 7.85 -2.62 -4.96
N LEU A 97 7.66 -1.41 -4.43
CA LEU A 97 8.29 -0.98 -3.19
C LEU A 97 7.86 -1.84 -2.00
N ALA A 98 6.57 -2.16 -1.90
CA ALA A 98 6.03 -2.99 -0.82
C ALA A 98 6.66 -4.39 -0.80
N ILE A 99 6.77 -5.04 -1.97
CA ILE A 99 7.39 -6.36 -2.09
C ILE A 99 8.88 -6.28 -1.70
N TYR A 100 9.60 -5.30 -2.23
CA TYR A 100 11.02 -5.13 -1.94
C TYR A 100 11.29 -4.94 -0.45
N TYR A 101 10.64 -3.95 0.18
CA TYR A 101 10.86 -3.65 1.59
C TYR A 101 10.42 -4.78 2.52
N SER A 102 9.37 -5.52 2.17
CA SER A 102 8.90 -6.66 2.97
C SER A 102 9.91 -7.82 3.04
N LYS A 103 10.83 -7.91 2.08
CA LYS A 103 11.87 -8.95 2.01
C LYS A 103 13.15 -8.58 2.73
N LEU A 104 13.32 -7.31 3.09
CA LEU A 104 14.50 -6.87 3.82
C LEU A 104 14.40 -7.24 5.31
N ASP A 105 15.56 -7.46 5.92
CA ASP A 105 15.61 -7.70 7.36
C ASP A 105 15.12 -6.47 8.12
N PRO A 106 14.27 -6.64 9.15
CA PRO A 106 13.84 -5.53 9.98
C PRO A 106 15.04 -4.89 10.71
N PRO A 107 14.91 -3.62 11.11
CA PRO A 107 15.96 -2.95 11.86
C PRO A 107 16.19 -3.64 13.20
N GLN A 108 17.44 -3.71 13.62
CA GLN A 108 17.86 -4.29 14.89
C GLN A 108 17.81 -3.28 16.03
#